data_442c3e0433362cbdf091902e60a31e46
#
_entry.id   442c3e0433362cbdf091902e60a31e46
#
_cell.length_a   1.000
_cell.length_b   1.000
_cell.length_c   1.000
_cell.angle_alpha   90.00
_cell.angle_beta   90.00
_cell.angle_gamma   90.00
#
_symmetry.space_group_name_H-M   'P 1'
#
loop_
_entity.id
_entity.type
_entity.pdbx_description
1 polymer ?
#
loop_
_entity_poly.entity_id
_entity_poly.type
_entity_poly.pdbx_seq_one_letter_code
_entity_poly.pdbx_strand_id
1 'polypeptide(L)'
;MNIVEEKWPEIIEHLRVEHELSNVSFTTWIQPLKVYEVIQNTVFILVNMNASVEYIEKKYLLPLKVCIAEITGTEFEVVFISEDDEKLNEIQNMSIEASQKKRTKSAAEKAGLNPKYTFDTFVVGGNNKFAHAASLAVAESPGQAYNPLFLYGGVGLGKTHLMHSIAHFTLQNNPKKKVLYVTSETFTNELIESLKNGKTSGNESAMSKFRDKYRNNDVLLIDDIQFIIGKESTQEEFFHTFNHLHTLGKQIIISSDKPPKDIETLEARLRTRFEWGLIADISSPDYETRMAILKKKIELDHLEKYNIPDEVLQYIATNIKTNIRELESSLNKLIALYKLNNNEGTIDIALAAEALKDLISSKNNREVTPELILDIVA
;
A
#
# COMPACT_ATOMS: atom_id res chain seq x y z
N MET A 1 -21.21 15.13 -2.16
CA MET A 1 -22.62 14.83 -2.44
C MET A 1 -22.64 13.56 -3.26
N ASN A 2 -23.47 12.60 -2.90
CA ASN A 2 -23.61 11.35 -3.62
C ASN A 2 -24.60 11.54 -4.77
N ILE A 3 -24.48 10.77 -5.85
CA ILE A 3 -25.37 10.84 -7.01
C ILE A 3 -26.86 10.63 -6.64
N VAL A 4 -27.13 9.78 -5.60
CA VAL A 4 -28.49 9.55 -5.11
C VAL A 4 -29.06 10.79 -4.41
N GLU A 5 -28.26 11.49 -3.59
CA GLU A 5 -28.67 12.74 -2.94
C GLU A 5 -28.95 13.85 -3.96
N GLU A 6 -28.08 13.97 -4.96
CA GLU A 6 -28.19 14.98 -6.03
C GLU A 6 -29.45 14.76 -6.85
N LYS A 7 -29.76 13.50 -7.19
CA LYS A 7 -30.92 13.12 -8.01
C LYS A 7 -32.17 12.76 -7.22
N TRP A 8 -32.15 12.91 -5.90
CA TRP A 8 -33.28 12.49 -5.06
C TRP A 8 -34.64 13.06 -5.50
N PRO A 9 -34.79 14.37 -5.84
CA PRO A 9 -36.04 14.90 -6.32
C PRO A 9 -36.54 14.23 -7.62
N GLU A 10 -35.61 13.88 -8.52
CA GLU A 10 -35.92 13.17 -9.76
C GLU A 10 -36.37 11.74 -9.49
N ILE A 11 -35.71 11.05 -8.56
CA ILE A 11 -36.03 9.66 -8.16
C ILE A 11 -37.45 9.57 -7.57
N ILE A 12 -37.81 10.46 -6.65
CA ILE A 12 -39.12 10.41 -6.03
C ILE A 12 -40.26 10.80 -7.00
N GLU A 13 -39.99 11.72 -7.94
CA GLU A 13 -40.97 12.07 -8.98
C GLU A 13 -41.11 10.94 -10.02
N HIS A 14 -40.02 10.29 -10.38
CA HIS A 14 -40.05 9.09 -11.22
C HIS A 14 -40.88 7.97 -10.58
N LEU A 15 -40.63 7.72 -9.28
CA LEU A 15 -41.46 6.76 -8.50
C LEU A 15 -42.93 7.10 -8.53
N ARG A 16 -43.30 8.38 -8.46
CA ARG A 16 -44.67 8.86 -8.51
C ARG A 16 -45.36 8.52 -9.84
N VAL A 17 -44.63 8.76 -10.94
CA VAL A 17 -45.14 8.57 -12.31
C VAL A 17 -45.22 7.07 -12.65
N GLU A 18 -44.17 6.31 -12.44
CA GLU A 18 -44.07 4.88 -12.77
C GLU A 18 -45.10 4.03 -12.01
N HIS A 19 -45.34 4.36 -10.76
CA HIS A 19 -46.28 3.60 -9.91
C HIS A 19 -47.67 4.26 -9.74
N GLU A 20 -48.00 5.27 -10.59
CA GLU A 20 -49.29 5.96 -10.60
C GLU A 20 -49.77 6.37 -9.19
N LEU A 21 -48.84 6.90 -8.37
CA LEU A 21 -49.16 7.23 -6.98
C LEU A 21 -50.16 8.40 -6.91
N SER A 22 -51.21 8.21 -6.13
CA SER A 22 -52.15 9.28 -5.85
C SER A 22 -51.43 10.46 -5.15
N ASN A 23 -51.93 11.68 -5.33
CA ASN A 23 -51.38 12.85 -4.64
C ASN A 23 -51.32 12.65 -3.12
N VAL A 24 -52.30 12.02 -2.53
CA VAL A 24 -52.36 11.73 -1.08
C VAL A 24 -51.24 10.76 -0.69
N SER A 25 -51.09 9.67 -1.44
CA SER A 25 -50.03 8.69 -1.13
C SER A 25 -48.62 9.30 -1.30
N PHE A 26 -48.42 10.09 -2.33
CA PHE A 26 -47.15 10.76 -2.60
C PHE A 26 -46.78 11.75 -1.49
N THR A 27 -47.68 12.68 -1.19
CA THR A 27 -47.42 13.74 -0.17
C THR A 27 -47.32 13.19 1.26
N THR A 28 -48.01 12.07 1.54
CA THR A 28 -47.98 11.50 2.90
C THR A 28 -46.78 10.59 3.14
N TRP A 29 -46.39 9.76 2.14
CA TRP A 29 -45.41 8.69 2.35
C TRP A 29 -44.06 8.87 1.65
N ILE A 30 -44.04 9.51 0.48
CA ILE A 30 -42.84 9.57 -0.36
C ILE A 30 -42.14 10.94 -0.27
N GLN A 31 -42.89 12.00 -0.39
CA GLN A 31 -42.36 13.36 -0.34
C GLN A 31 -41.61 13.71 0.96
N PRO A 32 -42.00 13.20 2.15
CA PRO A 32 -41.26 13.46 3.39
C PRO A 32 -39.98 12.65 3.53
N LEU A 33 -39.74 11.64 2.68
CA LEU A 33 -38.54 10.81 2.74
C LEU A 33 -37.30 11.64 2.39
N LYS A 34 -36.23 11.46 3.18
CA LYS A 34 -34.96 12.12 2.97
C LYS A 34 -33.84 11.10 2.95
N VAL A 35 -32.90 11.26 2.00
CA VAL A 35 -31.66 10.49 2.07
C VAL A 35 -30.89 10.97 3.29
N TYR A 36 -30.64 10.06 4.23
CA TYR A 36 -29.89 10.33 5.44
C TYR A 36 -28.37 10.20 5.16
N GLU A 37 -27.97 9.08 4.56
CA GLU A 37 -26.57 8.79 4.23
C GLU A 37 -26.51 7.72 3.13
N VAL A 38 -25.41 7.73 2.35
CA VAL A 38 -25.13 6.68 1.37
C VAL A 38 -23.76 6.09 1.67
N ILE A 39 -23.73 4.84 2.12
CA ILE A 39 -22.51 4.15 2.52
C ILE A 39 -22.28 2.97 1.57
N GLN A 40 -21.17 3.00 0.84
CA GLN A 40 -20.86 2.00 -0.20
C GLN A 40 -22.03 1.88 -1.20
N ASN A 41 -22.77 0.77 -1.16
CA ASN A 41 -23.89 0.47 -2.04
C ASN A 41 -25.25 0.46 -1.30
N THR A 42 -25.32 1.09 -0.12
CA THR A 42 -26.55 1.16 0.70
C THR A 42 -26.98 2.60 0.88
N VAL A 43 -28.24 2.89 0.56
CA VAL A 43 -28.90 4.18 0.77
C VAL A 43 -29.76 4.07 2.04
N PHE A 44 -29.44 4.89 3.02
CA PHE A 44 -30.25 5.02 4.24
C PHE A 44 -31.23 6.17 4.08
N ILE A 45 -32.52 5.86 4.22
CA ILE A 45 -33.60 6.83 4.02
C ILE A 45 -34.31 7.07 5.34
N LEU A 46 -34.34 8.33 5.77
CA LEU A 46 -35.00 8.75 6.98
C LEU A 46 -36.51 8.84 6.77
N VAL A 47 -37.26 8.23 7.71
CA VAL A 47 -38.71 8.23 7.79
C VAL A 47 -39.10 9.01 9.05
N ASN A 48 -39.90 10.06 8.91
CA ASN A 48 -40.23 10.97 10.01
C ASN A 48 -41.15 10.39 11.11
N MET A 49 -41.68 9.17 10.93
CA MET A 49 -42.60 8.51 11.89
C MET A 49 -42.26 7.04 12.05
N ASN A 50 -41.90 6.59 13.24
CA ASN A 50 -41.57 5.19 13.57
C ASN A 50 -42.66 4.19 13.13
N ALA A 51 -43.91 4.50 13.33
CA ALA A 51 -45.05 3.63 12.93
C ALA A 51 -45.19 3.45 11.40
N SER A 52 -44.48 4.24 10.62
CA SER A 52 -44.57 4.24 9.14
C SER A 52 -43.50 3.42 8.46
N VAL A 53 -42.43 3.05 9.18
CA VAL A 53 -41.25 2.37 8.60
C VAL A 53 -41.66 1.03 7.98
N GLU A 54 -42.31 0.15 8.73
CA GLU A 54 -42.77 -1.17 8.23
C GLU A 54 -43.71 -1.06 7.03
N TYR A 55 -44.59 -0.08 7.04
CA TYR A 55 -45.53 0.14 5.93
C TYR A 55 -44.80 0.59 4.67
N ILE A 56 -43.88 1.56 4.81
CA ILE A 56 -43.09 2.11 3.71
C ILE A 56 -42.14 1.04 3.16
N GLU A 57 -41.48 0.29 4.01
CA GLU A 57 -40.60 -0.81 3.62
C GLU A 57 -41.37 -1.89 2.83
N LYS A 58 -42.49 -2.35 3.35
CA LYS A 58 -43.31 -3.38 2.69
C LYS A 58 -43.85 -2.94 1.33
N LYS A 59 -44.16 -1.67 1.16
CA LYS A 59 -44.84 -1.16 -0.03
C LYS A 59 -43.89 -0.51 -1.04
N TYR A 60 -42.87 0.20 -0.60
CA TYR A 60 -42.08 1.07 -1.45
C TYR A 60 -40.61 0.67 -1.57
N LEU A 61 -40.12 -0.35 -0.84
CA LEU A 61 -38.72 -0.78 -0.90
C LEU A 61 -38.28 -1.18 -2.32
N LEU A 62 -39.01 -2.12 -2.93
CA LEU A 62 -38.71 -2.59 -4.28
C LEU A 62 -38.88 -1.48 -5.34
N PRO A 63 -39.99 -0.75 -5.36
CA PRO A 63 -40.14 0.39 -6.26
C PRO A 63 -39.03 1.42 -6.18
N LEU A 64 -38.61 1.80 -4.96
CA LEU A 64 -37.50 2.75 -4.75
C LEU A 64 -36.17 2.21 -5.22
N LYS A 65 -35.86 0.93 -4.96
CA LYS A 65 -34.64 0.30 -5.48
C LYS A 65 -34.56 0.37 -7.00
N VAL A 66 -35.67 0.06 -7.69
CA VAL A 66 -35.75 0.09 -9.15
C VAL A 66 -35.54 1.53 -9.66
N CYS A 67 -36.27 2.51 -9.15
CA CYS A 67 -36.15 3.90 -9.57
C CYS A 67 -34.76 4.47 -9.31
N ILE A 68 -34.13 4.12 -8.18
CA ILE A 68 -32.73 4.52 -7.89
C ILE A 68 -31.78 3.92 -8.94
N ALA A 69 -31.92 2.62 -9.27
CA ALA A 69 -31.07 1.95 -10.24
C ALA A 69 -31.25 2.54 -11.66
N GLU A 70 -32.48 2.81 -12.08
CA GLU A 70 -32.78 3.39 -13.40
C GLU A 70 -32.20 4.80 -13.58
N ILE A 71 -32.35 5.66 -12.56
CA ILE A 71 -31.88 7.05 -12.65
C ILE A 71 -30.37 7.20 -12.44
N THR A 72 -29.79 6.34 -11.55
CA THR A 72 -28.37 6.43 -11.21
C THR A 72 -27.49 5.51 -12.05
N GLY A 73 -28.07 4.50 -12.73
CA GLY A 73 -27.33 3.46 -13.45
C GLY A 73 -26.60 2.47 -12.54
N THR A 74 -26.90 2.47 -11.24
CA THR A 74 -26.23 1.60 -10.23
C THR A 74 -27.26 1.03 -9.29
N GLU A 75 -27.15 -0.27 -8.99
CA GLU A 75 -28.00 -0.92 -8.01
C GLU A 75 -27.57 -0.54 -6.59
N PHE A 76 -28.52 -0.12 -5.76
CA PHE A 76 -28.31 0.19 -4.35
C PHE A 76 -29.23 -0.65 -3.48
N GLU A 77 -28.73 -1.05 -2.32
CA GLU A 77 -29.58 -1.51 -1.22
C GLU A 77 -30.23 -0.29 -0.57
N VAL A 78 -31.49 -0.42 -0.16
CA VAL A 78 -32.25 0.65 0.50
C VAL A 78 -32.64 0.18 1.89
N VAL A 79 -32.36 1.01 2.89
CA VAL A 79 -32.71 0.78 4.29
C VAL A 79 -33.45 1.99 4.82
N PHE A 80 -34.67 1.77 5.34
CA PHE A 80 -35.44 2.82 6.00
C PHE A 80 -35.09 2.86 7.48
N ILE A 81 -34.92 4.07 8.01
CA ILE A 81 -34.60 4.34 9.41
C ILE A 81 -35.51 5.43 9.94
N SER A 82 -35.83 5.38 11.22
CA SER A 82 -36.57 6.42 11.91
C SER A 82 -35.66 7.34 12.69
N GLU A 83 -36.14 8.55 13.08
CA GLU A 83 -35.36 9.51 13.87
C GLU A 83 -34.97 8.97 15.26
N ASP A 84 -35.71 8.00 15.81
CA ASP A 84 -35.45 7.37 17.11
C ASP A 84 -34.70 6.02 16.99
N ASP A 85 -34.22 5.64 15.80
CA ASP A 85 -33.57 4.33 15.60
C ASP A 85 -32.18 4.35 16.26
N GLU A 86 -31.92 3.40 17.15
CA GLU A 86 -30.60 3.22 17.80
C GLU A 86 -29.47 3.02 16.78
N LYS A 87 -29.80 2.55 15.59
CA LYS A 87 -28.84 2.35 14.47
C LYS A 87 -28.31 3.66 13.88
N LEU A 88 -28.93 4.81 14.15
CA LEU A 88 -28.42 6.10 13.65
C LEU A 88 -26.97 6.35 14.04
N ASN A 89 -26.61 6.05 15.29
CA ASN A 89 -25.23 6.17 15.76
C ASN A 89 -24.29 5.19 15.04
N GLU A 90 -24.73 3.98 14.75
CA GLU A 90 -23.95 2.97 14.02
C GLU A 90 -23.74 3.41 12.56
N ILE A 91 -24.77 3.91 11.90
CA ILE A 91 -24.70 4.42 10.52
C ILE A 91 -23.77 5.63 10.45
N GLN A 92 -23.84 6.53 11.43
CA GLN A 92 -22.95 7.69 11.49
C GLN A 92 -21.49 7.28 11.67
N ASN A 93 -21.22 6.28 12.52
CA ASN A 93 -19.88 5.71 12.67
C ASN A 93 -19.40 5.02 11.38
N MET A 94 -20.25 4.24 10.72
CA MET A 94 -19.94 3.61 9.41
C MET A 94 -19.63 4.66 8.34
N SER A 95 -20.37 5.77 8.30
CA SER A 95 -20.13 6.88 7.37
C SER A 95 -18.77 7.54 7.62
N ILE A 96 -18.45 7.80 8.89
CA ILE A 96 -17.14 8.35 9.30
C ILE A 96 -16.01 7.41 8.88
N GLU A 97 -16.15 6.11 9.15
CA GLU A 97 -15.15 5.10 8.76
C GLU A 97 -14.97 4.99 7.24
N ALA A 98 -16.07 4.96 6.47
CA ALA A 98 -16.03 4.92 5.02
C ALA A 98 -15.35 6.17 4.44
N SER A 99 -15.66 7.34 4.99
CA SER A 99 -15.03 8.61 4.63
C SER A 99 -13.54 8.62 4.96
N GLN A 100 -13.16 8.09 6.12
CA GLN A 100 -11.76 7.94 6.53
C GLN A 100 -11.01 6.98 5.61
N LYS A 101 -11.57 5.80 5.31
CA LYS A 101 -10.98 4.84 4.36
C LYS A 101 -10.76 5.46 2.99
N LYS A 102 -11.73 6.21 2.46
CA LYS A 102 -11.60 6.90 1.17
C LYS A 102 -10.48 7.96 1.20
N ARG A 103 -10.39 8.75 2.29
CA ARG A 103 -9.32 9.75 2.47
C ARG A 103 -7.95 9.10 2.60
N THR A 104 -7.84 8.03 3.38
CA THR A 104 -6.59 7.26 3.55
C THR A 104 -6.13 6.66 2.23
N LYS A 105 -7.04 6.04 1.45
CA LYS A 105 -6.73 5.50 0.13
C LYS A 105 -6.21 6.58 -0.82
N SER A 106 -6.91 7.71 -0.90
CA SER A 106 -6.47 8.85 -1.73
C SER A 106 -5.13 9.43 -1.28
N ALA A 107 -4.85 9.49 0.03
CA ALA A 107 -3.58 9.94 0.54
C ALA A 107 -2.44 8.96 0.22
N ALA A 108 -2.68 7.65 0.34
CA ALA A 108 -1.73 6.61 -0.02
C ALA A 108 -1.39 6.61 -1.52
N GLU A 109 -2.38 6.80 -2.39
CA GLU A 109 -2.18 6.94 -3.83
C GLU A 109 -1.33 8.17 -4.16
N LYS A 110 -1.61 9.32 -3.53
CA LYS A 110 -0.82 10.55 -3.69
C LYS A 110 0.62 10.41 -3.19
N ALA A 111 0.82 9.61 -2.16
CA ALA A 111 2.14 9.29 -1.62
C ALA A 111 2.91 8.25 -2.44
N GLY A 112 2.33 7.69 -3.51
CA GLY A 112 2.95 6.68 -4.36
C GLY A 112 3.09 5.29 -3.70
N LEU A 113 2.19 4.95 -2.76
CA LEU A 113 2.30 3.73 -1.99
C LEU A 113 1.70 2.52 -2.71
N ASN A 114 2.40 1.39 -2.62
CA ASN A 114 1.87 0.11 -3.07
C ASN A 114 0.84 -0.42 -2.04
N PRO A 115 -0.43 -0.64 -2.43
CA PRO A 115 -1.48 -1.07 -1.50
C PRO A 115 -1.25 -2.48 -0.92
N LYS A 116 -0.41 -3.31 -1.55
CA LYS A 116 -0.07 -4.66 -1.07
C LYS A 116 0.98 -4.65 0.05
N TYR A 117 1.69 -3.55 0.28
CA TYR A 117 2.80 -3.48 1.22
C TYR A 117 2.35 -2.87 2.55
N THR A 118 1.77 -3.70 3.41
CA THR A 118 1.31 -3.34 4.75
C THR A 118 1.98 -4.23 5.80
N PHE A 119 1.90 -3.88 7.08
CA PHE A 119 2.39 -4.76 8.16
C PHE A 119 1.67 -6.10 8.19
N ASP A 120 0.37 -6.16 7.87
CA ASP A 120 -0.42 -7.40 7.85
C ASP A 120 0.01 -8.38 6.75
N THR A 121 0.60 -7.87 5.68
CA THR A 121 1.09 -8.68 4.55
C THR A 121 2.57 -9.02 4.68
N PHE A 122 3.29 -8.41 5.64
CA PHE A 122 4.69 -8.65 5.88
C PHE A 122 4.89 -9.88 6.77
N VAL A 123 5.71 -10.83 6.32
CA VAL A 123 6.04 -12.03 7.11
C VAL A 123 7.20 -11.74 8.02
N VAL A 124 6.99 -11.87 9.33
CA VAL A 124 8.00 -11.65 10.36
C VAL A 124 8.74 -12.95 10.65
N GLY A 125 10.06 -12.91 10.57
CA GLY A 125 10.96 -14.02 10.92
C GLY A 125 12.13 -13.54 11.78
N GLY A 126 13.02 -14.45 12.18
CA GLY A 126 14.20 -14.11 12.98
C GLY A 126 15.10 -13.06 12.31
N ASN A 127 15.16 -13.10 10.99
CA ASN A 127 15.99 -12.24 10.14
C ASN A 127 15.53 -10.79 10.02
N ASN A 128 14.28 -10.47 10.35
CA ASN A 128 13.69 -9.14 10.14
C ASN A 128 12.87 -8.62 11.34
N LYS A 129 12.77 -9.41 12.40
CA LYS A 129 11.96 -9.09 13.60
C LYS A 129 12.32 -7.73 14.21
N PHE A 130 13.61 -7.41 14.28
CA PHE A 130 14.08 -6.14 14.83
C PHE A 130 13.68 -4.97 13.94
N ALA A 131 13.92 -5.07 12.64
CA ALA A 131 13.54 -4.05 11.67
C ALA A 131 12.02 -3.84 11.62
N HIS A 132 11.23 -4.93 11.72
CA HIS A 132 9.77 -4.85 11.79
C HIS A 132 9.31 -4.12 13.07
N ALA A 133 9.83 -4.49 14.24
CA ALA A 133 9.47 -3.84 15.52
C ALA A 133 9.83 -2.36 15.53
N ALA A 134 11.02 -1.99 15.03
CA ALA A 134 11.46 -0.61 14.89
C ALA A 134 10.55 0.18 13.93
N SER A 135 10.16 -0.43 12.81
CA SER A 135 9.25 0.15 11.83
C SER A 135 7.87 0.42 12.40
N LEU A 136 7.34 -0.51 13.20
CA LEU A 136 6.05 -0.36 13.87
C LEU A 136 6.10 0.77 14.90
N ALA A 137 7.14 0.83 15.75
CA ALA A 137 7.32 1.89 16.73
C ALA A 137 7.38 3.29 16.07
N VAL A 138 8.08 3.40 14.94
CA VAL A 138 8.14 4.65 14.15
C VAL A 138 6.78 5.00 13.54
N ALA A 139 6.03 4.01 13.05
CA ALA A 139 4.71 4.22 12.48
C ALA A 139 3.68 4.68 13.51
N GLU A 140 3.75 4.18 14.74
CA GLU A 140 2.91 4.57 15.87
C GLU A 140 3.22 6.00 16.35
N SER A 141 4.50 6.36 16.43
CA SER A 141 4.96 7.66 16.98
C SER A 141 6.00 8.34 16.08
N PRO A 142 5.61 8.81 14.88
CA PRO A 142 6.53 9.42 13.93
C PRO A 142 7.21 10.67 14.48
N GLY A 143 8.54 10.73 14.37
CA GLY A 143 9.39 11.82 14.86
C GLY A 143 9.78 11.71 16.34
N GLN A 144 9.25 10.74 17.08
CA GLN A 144 9.50 10.59 18.52
C GLN A 144 10.29 9.33 18.88
N ALA A 145 10.02 8.19 18.23
CA ALA A 145 10.65 6.94 18.61
C ALA A 145 12.12 6.87 18.13
N TYR A 146 12.31 6.77 16.83
CA TYR A 146 13.65 6.65 16.21
C TYR A 146 13.70 7.55 14.98
N ASN A 147 14.56 8.56 14.98
CA ASN A 147 14.66 9.52 13.88
C ASN A 147 16.12 9.93 13.58
N PRO A 148 16.68 9.55 12.43
CA PRO A 148 16.07 8.73 11.38
C PRO A 148 15.93 7.26 11.74
N LEU A 149 15.05 6.53 11.03
CA LEU A 149 15.08 5.07 10.94
C LEU A 149 15.85 4.70 9.66
N PHE A 150 16.95 3.95 9.81
CA PHE A 150 17.76 3.50 8.69
C PHE A 150 17.62 1.98 8.54
N LEU A 151 16.96 1.54 7.47
CA LEU A 151 16.76 0.12 7.14
C LEU A 151 17.80 -0.33 6.12
N TYR A 152 18.59 -1.33 6.44
CA TYR A 152 19.57 -1.84 5.46
C TYR A 152 19.51 -3.35 5.31
N GLY A 153 20.03 -3.84 4.18
CA GLY A 153 20.08 -5.27 3.87
C GLY A 153 20.09 -5.50 2.36
N GLY A 154 20.37 -6.71 1.96
CA GLY A 154 20.48 -7.09 0.55
C GLY A 154 19.25 -6.73 -0.30
N VAL A 155 19.40 -6.84 -1.61
CA VAL A 155 18.30 -6.57 -2.55
C VAL A 155 17.17 -7.58 -2.36
N GLY A 156 15.91 -7.12 -2.37
CA GLY A 156 14.74 -8.00 -2.32
C GLY A 156 14.44 -8.63 -0.97
N LEU A 157 14.94 -8.08 0.14
CA LEU A 157 14.72 -8.60 1.50
C LEU A 157 13.52 -7.97 2.24
N GLY A 158 12.81 -7.00 1.63
CA GLY A 158 11.60 -6.42 2.20
C GLY A 158 11.76 -5.00 2.77
N LYS A 159 12.88 -4.30 2.57
CA LYS A 159 13.08 -2.90 3.00
C LYS A 159 11.97 -1.97 2.52
N THR A 160 11.73 -1.95 1.21
CA THR A 160 10.65 -1.17 0.58
C THR A 160 9.27 -1.54 1.13
N HIS A 161 9.02 -2.83 1.41
CA HIS A 161 7.77 -3.27 2.01
C HIS A 161 7.55 -2.64 3.39
N LEU A 162 8.56 -2.69 4.29
CA LEU A 162 8.48 -2.04 5.60
C LEU A 162 8.30 -0.53 5.51
N MET A 163 8.97 0.13 4.57
CA MET A 163 8.80 1.58 4.35
C MET A 163 7.36 1.91 3.98
N HIS A 164 6.77 1.19 3.02
CA HIS A 164 5.37 1.36 2.65
C HIS A 164 4.41 1.02 3.80
N SER A 165 4.73 -0.01 4.62
CA SER A 165 3.95 -0.37 5.79
C SER A 165 3.89 0.76 6.81
N ILE A 166 5.03 1.41 7.10
CA ILE A 166 5.11 2.59 7.97
C ILE A 166 4.21 3.70 7.43
N ALA A 167 4.29 3.98 6.13
CA ALA A 167 3.53 5.04 5.49
C ALA A 167 2.02 4.76 5.53
N HIS A 168 1.60 3.53 5.20
CA HIS A 168 0.19 3.11 5.28
C HIS A 168 -0.36 3.23 6.69
N PHE A 169 0.35 2.69 7.68
CA PHE A 169 -0.07 2.74 9.09
C PHE A 169 -0.19 4.19 9.59
N THR A 170 0.79 5.04 9.24
CA THR A 170 0.76 6.46 9.60
C THR A 170 -0.46 7.18 9.00
N LEU A 171 -0.81 6.91 7.73
CA LEU A 171 -1.96 7.50 7.06
C LEU A 171 -3.30 6.91 7.57
N GLN A 172 -3.33 5.65 7.97
CA GLN A 172 -4.51 5.03 8.59
C GLN A 172 -4.86 5.70 9.91
N ASN A 173 -3.84 5.95 10.75
CA ASN A 173 -4.02 6.60 12.04
C ASN A 173 -4.29 8.11 11.91
N ASN A 174 -3.69 8.77 10.92
CA ASN A 174 -3.91 10.19 10.66
C ASN A 174 -3.84 10.52 9.15
N PRO A 175 -4.99 10.49 8.45
CA PRO A 175 -5.05 10.78 7.01
C PRO A 175 -4.67 12.21 6.60
N LYS A 176 -4.51 13.12 7.58
CA LYS A 176 -4.10 14.51 7.33
C LYS A 176 -2.58 14.68 7.29
N LYS A 177 -1.81 13.68 7.78
CA LYS A 177 -0.35 13.75 7.72
C LYS A 177 0.13 13.73 6.28
N LYS A 178 1.13 14.55 6.01
CA LYS A 178 1.82 14.59 4.73
C LYS A 178 2.92 13.54 4.73
N VAL A 179 2.70 12.48 3.98
CA VAL A 179 3.66 11.38 3.81
C VAL A 179 4.15 11.40 2.37
N LEU A 180 5.47 11.34 2.18
CA LEU A 180 6.10 11.28 0.87
C LEU A 180 7.05 10.08 0.82
N TYR A 181 6.79 9.15 -0.11
CA TYR A 181 7.71 8.09 -0.47
C TYR A 181 8.33 8.38 -1.84
N VAL A 182 9.63 8.32 -1.93
CA VAL A 182 10.38 8.47 -3.19
C VAL A 182 11.64 7.61 -3.17
N THR A 183 12.13 7.24 -4.35
CA THR A 183 13.48 6.69 -4.49
C THR A 183 14.50 7.84 -4.50
N SER A 184 15.70 7.57 -4.06
CA SER A 184 16.78 8.57 -4.14
C SER A 184 17.16 8.93 -5.59
N GLU A 185 16.88 8.04 -6.53
CA GLU A 185 16.98 8.33 -7.97
C GLU A 185 15.97 9.39 -8.40
N THR A 186 14.69 9.24 -8.00
CA THR A 186 13.63 10.23 -8.28
C THR A 186 14.00 11.60 -7.68
N PHE A 187 14.45 11.62 -6.42
CA PHE A 187 14.95 12.83 -5.78
C PHE A 187 16.04 13.52 -6.59
N THR A 188 17.03 12.73 -7.07
CA THR A 188 18.15 13.23 -7.89
C THR A 188 17.66 13.82 -9.21
N ASN A 189 16.79 13.10 -9.92
CA ASN A 189 16.30 13.53 -11.23
C ASN A 189 15.47 14.81 -11.13
N GLU A 190 14.60 14.92 -10.13
CA GLU A 190 13.81 16.13 -9.89
C GLU A 190 14.69 17.32 -9.46
N LEU A 191 15.76 17.08 -8.71
CA LEU A 191 16.75 18.13 -8.37
C LEU A 191 17.43 18.65 -9.62
N ILE A 192 17.93 17.74 -10.48
CA ILE A 192 18.59 18.11 -11.74
C ILE A 192 17.64 18.92 -12.64
N GLU A 193 16.39 18.50 -12.76
CA GLU A 193 15.38 19.21 -13.54
C GLU A 193 15.12 20.60 -12.97
N SER A 194 14.98 20.72 -11.65
CA SER A 194 14.78 22.00 -10.98
C SER A 194 15.92 22.98 -11.16
N LEU A 195 17.18 22.46 -11.14
CA LEU A 195 18.39 23.25 -11.40
C LEU A 195 18.46 23.71 -12.86
N LYS A 196 18.12 22.86 -13.83
CA LYS A 196 18.07 23.21 -15.25
C LYS A 196 17.02 24.30 -15.54
N ASN A 197 15.82 24.12 -15.03
CA ASN A 197 14.72 25.06 -15.22
C ASN A 197 14.97 26.42 -14.54
N GLY A 198 15.68 26.42 -13.40
CA GLY A 198 16.11 27.65 -12.73
C GLY A 198 17.10 28.47 -13.53
N LYS A 199 18.03 27.83 -14.26
CA LYS A 199 19.03 28.52 -15.11
C LYS A 199 18.43 29.10 -16.40
N THR A 200 17.42 28.43 -16.98
CA THR A 200 16.87 28.79 -18.28
C THR A 200 15.79 29.87 -18.22
N SER A 201 15.07 29.98 -17.10
CA SER A 201 13.89 30.87 -16.98
C SER A 201 14.09 32.01 -15.97
N GLY A 202 15.23 32.14 -15.31
CA GLY A 202 15.40 33.06 -14.19
C GLY A 202 14.45 32.77 -13.02
N ASN A 203 13.90 31.58 -12.97
CA ASN A 203 12.77 31.21 -12.13
C ASN A 203 13.27 30.55 -10.83
N GLU A 204 13.50 31.35 -9.80
CA GLU A 204 13.69 30.84 -8.42
C GLU A 204 12.55 29.89 -7.96
N SER A 205 11.40 29.94 -8.66
CA SER A 205 10.22 29.15 -8.43
C SER A 205 10.42 27.61 -8.55
N ALA A 206 11.33 27.10 -9.41
CA ALA A 206 11.51 25.66 -9.60
C ALA A 206 12.20 25.02 -8.39
N MET A 207 13.28 25.62 -7.89
CA MET A 207 13.97 25.16 -6.67
C MET A 207 13.11 25.33 -5.41
N SER A 208 12.30 26.39 -5.33
CA SER A 208 11.37 26.58 -4.22
C SER A 208 10.34 25.45 -4.21
N LYS A 209 9.72 25.12 -5.35
CA LYS A 209 8.76 24.01 -5.47
C LYS A 209 9.38 22.65 -5.11
N PHE A 210 10.62 22.41 -5.53
CA PHE A 210 11.36 21.21 -5.16
C PHE A 210 11.54 21.13 -3.64
N ARG A 211 12.04 22.21 -3.03
CA ARG A 211 12.22 22.28 -1.57
C ARG A 211 10.91 22.14 -0.82
N ASP A 212 9.83 22.78 -1.27
CA ASP A 212 8.50 22.66 -0.67
C ASP A 212 7.97 21.23 -0.74
N LYS A 213 8.17 20.53 -1.87
CA LYS A 213 7.79 19.12 -2.03
C LYS A 213 8.46 18.23 -0.99
N TYR A 214 9.77 18.38 -0.79
CA TYR A 214 10.54 17.49 0.07
C TYR A 214 10.59 17.92 1.54
N ARG A 215 10.56 19.23 1.83
CA ARG A 215 10.73 19.77 3.18
C ARG A 215 9.40 20.02 3.93
N ASN A 216 8.25 19.91 3.25
CA ASN A 216 6.94 20.16 3.86
C ASN A 216 6.16 18.85 4.09
N ASN A 217 6.85 17.82 4.60
CA ASN A 217 6.27 16.53 4.92
C ASN A 217 6.36 16.23 6.41
N ASP A 218 5.40 15.47 6.95
CA ASP A 218 5.46 14.96 8.32
C ASP A 218 6.29 13.68 8.40
N VAL A 219 6.29 12.90 7.31
CA VAL A 219 7.08 11.67 7.14
C VAL A 219 7.69 11.64 5.76
N LEU A 220 9.01 11.60 5.67
CA LEU A 220 9.76 11.45 4.43
C LEU A 220 10.43 10.08 4.40
N LEU A 221 10.12 9.30 3.35
CA LEU A 221 10.71 7.98 3.11
C LEU A 221 11.55 8.04 1.83
N ILE A 222 12.85 7.82 1.97
CA ILE A 222 13.81 7.79 0.86
C ILE A 222 14.32 6.37 0.69
N ASP A 223 13.94 5.76 -0.42
CA ASP A 223 14.35 4.38 -0.75
C ASP A 223 15.64 4.37 -1.57
N ASP A 224 16.47 3.34 -1.32
CA ASP A 224 17.71 3.07 -2.04
C ASP A 224 18.68 4.27 -2.06
N ILE A 225 19.06 4.76 -0.86
CA ILE A 225 19.89 5.96 -0.71
C ILE A 225 21.26 5.87 -1.43
N GLN A 226 21.73 4.65 -1.72
CA GLN A 226 23.00 4.43 -2.42
C GLN A 226 23.04 5.11 -3.81
N PHE A 227 21.93 5.45 -4.44
CA PHE A 227 21.93 6.13 -5.75
C PHE A 227 22.34 7.62 -5.70
N ILE A 228 22.49 8.22 -4.50
CA ILE A 228 23.10 9.56 -4.38
C ILE A 228 24.64 9.53 -4.29
N ILE A 229 25.22 8.33 -4.19
CA ILE A 229 26.68 8.17 -4.07
C ILE A 229 27.38 8.78 -5.29
N GLY A 230 28.47 9.54 -5.04
CA GLY A 230 29.23 10.21 -6.09
C GLY A 230 28.55 11.45 -6.71
N LYS A 231 27.38 11.87 -6.18
CA LYS A 231 26.64 13.05 -6.66
C LYS A 231 26.65 14.16 -5.60
N GLU A 232 27.73 14.90 -5.51
CA GLU A 232 27.98 15.91 -4.46
C GLU A 232 26.80 16.90 -4.30
N SER A 233 26.34 17.52 -5.38
CA SER A 233 25.20 18.46 -5.32
C SER A 233 23.90 17.83 -4.80
N THR A 234 23.70 16.53 -5.08
CA THR A 234 22.53 15.79 -4.57
C THR A 234 22.68 15.49 -3.09
N GLN A 235 23.88 15.10 -2.66
CA GLN A 235 24.16 14.85 -1.24
C GLN A 235 24.03 16.15 -0.44
N GLU A 236 24.46 17.30 -0.97
CA GLU A 236 24.33 18.60 -0.34
C GLU A 236 22.84 19.01 -0.15
N GLU A 237 22.04 18.97 -1.21
CA GLU A 237 20.61 19.33 -1.10
C GLU A 237 19.84 18.34 -0.21
N PHE A 238 20.21 17.05 -0.25
CA PHE A 238 19.64 16.05 0.66
C PHE A 238 20.01 16.33 2.11
N PHE A 239 21.25 16.70 2.39
CA PHE A 239 21.70 17.10 3.73
C PHE A 239 20.89 18.28 4.28
N HIS A 240 20.64 19.28 3.47
CA HIS A 240 19.80 20.43 3.86
C HIS A 240 18.35 20.02 4.10
N THR A 241 17.81 19.13 3.27
CA THR A 241 16.44 18.60 3.43
C THR A 241 16.33 17.78 4.71
N PHE A 242 17.29 16.90 4.97
CA PHE A 242 17.38 16.10 6.19
C PHE A 242 17.40 16.99 7.44
N ASN A 243 18.31 17.96 7.50
CA ASN A 243 18.44 18.84 8.66
C ASN A 243 17.16 19.65 8.91
N HIS A 244 16.52 20.15 7.85
CA HIS A 244 15.29 20.90 7.96
C HIS A 244 14.18 20.05 8.61
N LEU A 245 13.94 18.84 8.09
CA LEU A 245 12.93 17.94 8.62
C LEU A 245 13.24 17.47 10.05
N HIS A 246 14.48 17.08 10.30
CA HIS A 246 14.92 16.60 11.61
C HIS A 246 14.78 17.68 12.69
N THR A 247 15.16 18.92 12.39
CA THR A 247 15.03 20.05 13.33
C THR A 247 13.56 20.35 13.67
N LEU A 248 12.64 20.11 12.75
CA LEU A 248 11.21 20.25 12.96
C LEU A 248 10.55 19.01 13.60
N GLY A 249 11.33 17.99 14.01
CA GLY A 249 10.81 16.75 14.58
C GLY A 249 10.01 15.90 13.58
N LYS A 250 10.22 16.11 12.26
CA LYS A 250 9.56 15.30 11.22
C LYS A 250 10.29 13.98 11.04
N GLN A 251 9.54 12.91 10.80
CA GLN A 251 10.11 11.57 10.66
C GLN A 251 10.83 11.41 9.33
N ILE A 252 12.02 10.83 9.39
CA ILE A 252 12.81 10.44 8.22
C ILE A 252 13.05 8.93 8.28
N ILE A 253 12.77 8.24 7.18
CA ILE A 253 13.06 6.81 7.00
C ILE A 253 13.92 6.67 5.75
N ILE A 254 15.02 5.92 5.86
CA ILE A 254 15.97 5.72 4.80
C ILE A 254 16.20 4.24 4.59
N SER A 255 16.25 3.77 3.34
CA SER A 255 16.71 2.42 3.03
C SER A 255 18.03 2.42 2.28
N SER A 256 18.79 1.33 2.43
CA SER A 256 20.05 1.10 1.74
C SER A 256 20.32 -0.40 1.54
N ASP A 257 21.20 -0.74 0.63
CA ASP A 257 21.74 -2.09 0.51
C ASP A 257 22.88 -2.38 1.51
N LYS A 258 23.49 -1.33 2.08
CA LYS A 258 24.62 -1.40 3.03
C LYS A 258 24.37 -0.47 4.23
N PRO A 259 24.98 -0.75 5.40
CA PRO A 259 24.94 0.18 6.52
C PRO A 259 25.71 1.47 6.21
N PRO A 260 25.42 2.60 6.89
CA PRO A 260 26.02 3.91 6.57
C PRO A 260 27.56 3.91 6.55
N LYS A 261 28.18 3.15 7.44
CA LYS A 261 29.66 3.03 7.54
C LYS A 261 30.32 2.41 6.31
N ASP A 262 29.59 1.53 5.59
CA ASP A 262 30.10 0.78 4.45
C ASP A 262 29.68 1.42 3.10
N ILE A 263 29.02 2.58 3.13
CA ILE A 263 28.71 3.36 1.94
C ILE A 263 29.92 4.19 1.57
N GLU A 264 30.63 3.74 0.53
CA GLU A 264 31.78 4.47 -0.02
C GLU A 264 31.34 5.84 -0.56
N THR A 265 32.23 6.85 -0.49
CA THR A 265 32.00 8.21 -1.00
C THR A 265 30.74 8.92 -0.45
N LEU A 266 30.13 8.41 0.62
CA LEU A 266 29.12 9.15 1.38
C LEU A 266 29.80 10.23 2.22
N GLU A 267 29.33 11.48 2.09
CA GLU A 267 29.85 12.58 2.89
C GLU A 267 29.78 12.30 4.39
N ALA A 268 30.86 12.57 5.13
CA ALA A 268 30.93 12.27 6.57
C ALA A 268 29.78 12.90 7.37
N ARG A 269 29.33 14.10 6.99
CA ARG A 269 28.20 14.79 7.61
C ARG A 269 26.86 14.05 7.42
N LEU A 270 26.62 13.43 6.25
CA LEU A 270 25.43 12.59 6.01
C LEU A 270 25.54 11.27 6.76
N ARG A 271 26.72 10.64 6.74
CA ARG A 271 26.95 9.40 7.49
C ARG A 271 26.60 9.56 8.96
N THR A 272 27.12 10.60 9.60
CA THR A 272 26.82 10.91 11.00
C THR A 272 25.32 11.12 11.23
N ARG A 273 24.62 11.74 10.27
CA ARG A 273 23.15 11.93 10.37
C ARG A 273 22.38 10.63 10.26
N PHE A 274 22.80 9.73 9.39
CA PHE A 274 22.16 8.41 9.23
C PHE A 274 22.39 7.53 10.46
N GLU A 275 23.53 7.66 11.12
CA GLU A 275 23.89 6.94 12.35
C GLU A 275 23.27 7.55 13.61
N TRP A 276 22.68 8.73 13.55
CA TRP A 276 22.13 9.42 14.71
C TRP A 276 20.89 8.74 15.31
N GLY A 277 20.06 8.11 14.46
CA GLY A 277 18.85 7.40 14.88
C GLY A 277 19.05 5.92 15.12
N LEU A 278 18.12 5.11 14.62
CA LEU A 278 18.19 3.65 14.72
C LEU A 278 18.55 3.04 13.36
N ILE A 279 19.57 2.20 13.38
CA ILE A 279 19.95 1.38 12.21
C ILE A 279 19.44 -0.03 12.45
N ALA A 280 18.64 -0.55 11.53
CA ALA A 280 18.06 -1.88 11.60
C ALA A 280 18.38 -2.69 10.34
N ASP A 281 18.95 -3.87 10.55
CA ASP A 281 19.31 -4.79 9.48
C ASP A 281 18.15 -5.72 9.09
N ILE A 282 18.16 -6.12 7.84
CA ILE A 282 17.29 -7.17 7.31
C ILE A 282 18.17 -8.16 6.57
N SER A 283 18.32 -9.35 7.13
CA SER A 283 19.13 -10.42 6.53
C SER A 283 18.27 -11.41 5.73
N SER A 284 18.92 -12.39 5.09
CA SER A 284 18.21 -13.42 4.31
C SER A 284 17.32 -14.27 5.22
N PRO A 285 16.09 -14.61 4.76
CA PRO A 285 15.15 -15.40 5.56
C PRO A 285 15.64 -16.85 5.75
N ASP A 286 15.40 -17.42 6.93
CA ASP A 286 15.56 -18.84 7.19
C ASP A 286 14.53 -19.68 6.42
N TYR A 287 14.63 -21.00 6.52
CA TYR A 287 13.75 -21.91 5.78
C TYR A 287 12.28 -21.73 6.18
N GLU A 288 11.99 -21.62 7.46
CA GLU A 288 10.65 -21.45 8.01
C GLU A 288 10.02 -20.14 7.54
N THR A 289 10.79 -19.07 7.55
CA THR A 289 10.34 -17.76 7.05
C THR A 289 10.08 -17.81 5.54
N ARG A 290 10.93 -18.51 4.75
CA ARG A 290 10.68 -18.67 3.31
C ARG A 290 9.39 -19.44 3.02
N MET A 291 9.12 -20.52 3.76
CA MET A 291 7.86 -21.27 3.66
C MET A 291 6.65 -20.41 4.00
N ALA A 292 6.75 -19.62 5.08
CA ALA A 292 5.69 -18.69 5.47
C ALA A 292 5.43 -17.61 4.42
N ILE A 293 6.48 -17.08 3.78
CA ILE A 293 6.37 -16.11 2.68
C ILE A 293 5.66 -16.73 1.47
N LEU A 294 6.01 -17.94 1.07
CA LEU A 294 5.35 -18.62 -0.04
C LEU A 294 3.86 -18.86 0.25
N LYS A 295 3.52 -19.33 1.44
CA LYS A 295 2.12 -19.54 1.86
C LYS A 295 1.36 -18.21 1.90
N LYS A 296 1.96 -17.16 2.44
CA LYS A 296 1.36 -15.81 2.47
C LYS A 296 1.14 -15.26 1.06
N LYS A 297 2.06 -15.52 0.13
CA LYS A 297 1.93 -15.13 -1.27
C LYS A 297 0.78 -15.86 -1.98
N ILE A 298 0.59 -17.15 -1.70
CA ILE A 298 -0.54 -17.93 -2.23
C ILE A 298 -1.87 -17.32 -1.77
N GLU A 299 -1.99 -16.99 -0.47
CA GLU A 299 -3.16 -16.34 0.10
C GLU A 299 -3.44 -14.98 -0.56
N LEU A 300 -2.42 -14.10 -0.63
CA LEU A 300 -2.58 -12.74 -1.13
C LEU A 300 -2.88 -12.64 -2.64
N ASP A 301 -2.40 -13.58 -3.43
CA ASP A 301 -2.62 -13.60 -4.88
C ASP A 301 -3.73 -14.57 -5.29
N HIS A 302 -4.49 -15.13 -4.32
CA HIS A 302 -5.60 -16.07 -4.54
C HIS A 302 -5.21 -17.27 -5.41
N LEU A 303 -4.06 -17.88 -5.07
CA LEU A 303 -3.50 -19.01 -5.79
C LEU A 303 -3.93 -20.36 -5.20
N GLU A 304 -4.76 -20.41 -4.16
CA GLU A 304 -5.25 -21.63 -3.51
C GLU A 304 -5.95 -22.58 -4.50
N LYS A 305 -6.59 -22.01 -5.52
CA LYS A 305 -7.25 -22.77 -6.59
C LYS A 305 -6.34 -23.71 -7.37
N TYR A 306 -5.01 -23.51 -7.29
CA TYR A 306 -4.03 -24.35 -7.96
C TYR A 306 -3.60 -25.56 -7.12
N ASN A 307 -4.04 -25.66 -5.85
CA ASN A 307 -3.75 -26.76 -4.93
C ASN A 307 -2.26 -27.16 -4.94
N ILE A 308 -1.36 -26.18 -4.75
CA ILE A 308 0.08 -26.38 -4.79
C ILE A 308 0.49 -27.23 -3.57
N PRO A 309 1.06 -28.43 -3.76
CA PRO A 309 1.47 -29.30 -2.65
C PRO A 309 2.59 -28.67 -1.80
N ASP A 310 2.58 -28.93 -0.49
CA ASP A 310 3.63 -28.44 0.43
C ASP A 310 5.04 -28.92 0.00
N GLU A 311 5.16 -30.11 -0.61
CA GLU A 311 6.44 -30.62 -1.13
C GLU A 311 7.04 -29.72 -2.21
N VAL A 312 6.20 -29.12 -3.06
CA VAL A 312 6.62 -28.17 -4.09
C VAL A 312 7.10 -26.87 -3.45
N LEU A 313 6.39 -26.39 -2.43
CA LEU A 313 6.81 -25.20 -1.68
C LEU A 313 8.13 -25.44 -0.94
N GLN A 314 8.31 -26.63 -0.36
CA GLN A 314 9.56 -27.04 0.27
C GLN A 314 10.71 -27.09 -0.75
N TYR A 315 10.46 -27.63 -1.95
CA TYR A 315 11.44 -27.62 -3.02
C TYR A 315 11.88 -26.20 -3.40
N ILE A 316 10.92 -25.28 -3.57
CA ILE A 316 11.21 -23.86 -3.86
C ILE A 316 12.02 -23.23 -2.72
N ALA A 317 11.54 -23.38 -1.47
CA ALA A 317 12.17 -22.80 -0.29
C ALA A 317 13.59 -23.32 -0.03
N THR A 318 13.86 -24.57 -0.40
CA THR A 318 15.19 -25.20 -0.23
C THR A 318 16.20 -24.67 -1.26
N ASN A 319 15.76 -24.47 -2.50
CA ASN A 319 16.64 -24.11 -3.61
C ASN A 319 16.81 -22.59 -3.77
N ILE A 320 15.81 -21.77 -3.38
CA ILE A 320 15.85 -20.31 -3.49
C ILE A 320 16.11 -19.68 -2.12
N LYS A 321 17.36 -19.31 -1.85
CA LYS A 321 17.80 -18.83 -0.51
C LYS A 321 18.17 -17.36 -0.46
N THR A 322 18.34 -16.71 -1.60
CA THR A 322 19.03 -15.42 -1.71
C THR A 322 18.15 -14.23 -1.36
N ASN A 323 16.96 -14.14 -1.93
CA ASN A 323 16.06 -13.01 -1.69
C ASN A 323 14.59 -13.38 -1.92
N ILE A 324 13.70 -12.56 -1.34
CA ILE A 324 12.26 -12.77 -1.38
C ILE A 324 11.69 -12.56 -2.77
N ARG A 325 12.25 -11.63 -3.58
CA ARG A 325 11.81 -11.38 -4.96
C ARG A 325 12.00 -12.60 -5.84
N GLU A 326 13.14 -13.31 -5.71
CA GLU A 326 13.36 -14.56 -6.43
C GLU A 326 12.41 -15.66 -5.95
N LEU A 327 12.15 -15.72 -4.65
CA LEU A 327 11.22 -16.69 -4.07
C LEU A 327 9.79 -16.50 -4.63
N GLU A 328 9.29 -15.27 -4.65
CA GLU A 328 7.99 -14.93 -5.24
C GLU A 328 7.96 -15.15 -6.77
N SER A 329 9.04 -14.78 -7.45
CA SER A 329 9.18 -15.00 -8.89
C SER A 329 9.16 -16.50 -9.25
N SER A 330 9.74 -17.34 -8.39
CA SER A 330 9.73 -18.81 -8.56
C SER A 330 8.31 -19.36 -8.53
N LEU A 331 7.48 -18.90 -7.60
CA LEU A 331 6.07 -19.28 -7.52
C LEU A 331 5.31 -18.82 -8.78
N ASN A 332 5.55 -17.58 -9.22
CA ASN A 332 4.90 -17.04 -10.42
C ASN A 332 5.30 -17.82 -11.68
N LYS A 333 6.58 -18.20 -11.82
CA LYS A 333 7.06 -19.03 -12.94
C LYS A 333 6.40 -20.41 -12.95
N LEU A 334 6.29 -21.06 -11.79
CA LEU A 334 5.61 -22.33 -11.64
C LEU A 334 4.16 -22.26 -12.13
N ILE A 335 3.41 -21.26 -11.68
CA ILE A 335 2.02 -21.05 -12.08
C ILE A 335 1.92 -20.73 -13.58
N ALA A 336 2.84 -19.94 -14.12
CA ALA A 336 2.86 -19.62 -15.54
C ALA A 336 3.11 -20.87 -16.38
N LEU A 337 4.06 -21.73 -16.00
CA LEU A 337 4.35 -22.98 -16.71
C LEU A 337 3.16 -23.97 -16.64
N TYR A 338 2.52 -24.09 -15.47
CA TYR A 338 1.32 -24.89 -15.31
C TYR A 338 0.18 -24.44 -16.25
N LYS A 339 -0.02 -23.13 -16.38
CA LYS A 339 -1.01 -22.57 -17.30
C LYS A 339 -0.69 -22.81 -18.77
N LEU A 340 0.60 -22.74 -19.15
CA LEU A 340 1.06 -23.04 -20.52
C LEU A 340 0.79 -24.48 -20.92
N ASN A 341 0.84 -25.42 -19.97
CA ASN A 341 0.48 -26.82 -20.16
C ASN A 341 -1.04 -27.05 -20.11
N ASN A 342 -1.85 -26.03 -20.42
CA ASN A 342 -3.33 -26.06 -20.47
C ASN A 342 -4.01 -26.47 -19.16
N ASN A 343 -3.34 -26.31 -18.02
CA ASN A 343 -3.75 -26.83 -16.71
C ASN A 343 -3.93 -28.37 -16.70
N GLU A 344 -3.28 -29.08 -17.60
CA GLU A 344 -3.27 -30.55 -17.62
C GLU A 344 -2.20 -31.08 -16.67
N GLY A 345 -2.54 -32.08 -15.88
CA GLY A 345 -1.67 -32.69 -14.88
C GLY A 345 -1.78 -32.05 -13.46
N THR A 346 -0.88 -32.47 -12.63
CA THR A 346 -0.74 -31.99 -11.24
C THR A 346 0.49 -31.09 -11.12
N ILE A 347 0.43 -30.09 -10.26
CA ILE A 347 1.63 -29.33 -9.88
C ILE A 347 2.46 -30.24 -8.98
N ASP A 348 3.59 -30.72 -9.48
CA ASP A 348 4.51 -31.60 -8.78
C ASP A 348 5.95 -31.05 -8.74
N ILE A 349 6.86 -31.79 -8.11
CA ILE A 349 8.27 -31.42 -7.99
C ILE A 349 8.95 -31.39 -9.36
N ALA A 350 8.54 -32.24 -10.32
CA ALA A 350 9.14 -32.25 -11.67
C ALA A 350 8.84 -30.95 -12.41
N LEU A 351 7.59 -30.49 -12.37
CA LEU A 351 7.17 -29.21 -12.93
C LEU A 351 7.90 -28.03 -12.24
N ALA A 352 8.06 -28.09 -10.91
CA ALA A 352 8.80 -27.08 -10.18
C ALA A 352 10.28 -27.05 -10.56
N ALA A 353 10.91 -28.21 -10.72
CA ALA A 353 12.30 -28.31 -11.16
C ALA A 353 12.51 -27.73 -12.56
N GLU A 354 11.58 -28.00 -13.49
CA GLU A 354 11.58 -27.41 -14.83
C GLU A 354 11.44 -25.88 -14.77
N ALA A 355 10.45 -25.38 -14.03
CA ALA A 355 10.20 -23.95 -13.87
C ALA A 355 11.40 -23.18 -13.28
N LEU A 356 12.17 -23.82 -12.41
CA LEU A 356 13.29 -23.21 -11.68
C LEU A 356 14.66 -23.54 -12.28
N LYS A 357 14.74 -24.31 -13.36
CA LYS A 357 15.99 -24.78 -13.96
C LYS A 357 17.00 -23.64 -14.16
N ASP A 358 16.58 -22.53 -14.73
CA ASP A 358 17.46 -21.38 -15.00
C ASP A 358 17.93 -20.68 -13.71
N LEU A 359 17.07 -20.61 -12.68
CA LEU A 359 17.40 -19.99 -11.40
C LEU A 359 18.38 -20.84 -10.58
N ILE A 360 18.27 -22.16 -10.69
CA ILE A 360 19.12 -23.10 -9.97
C ILE A 360 20.46 -23.29 -10.71
N SER A 361 20.44 -23.40 -12.05
CA SER A 361 21.64 -23.60 -12.87
C SER A 361 22.57 -22.38 -12.87
N SER A 362 22.01 -21.17 -12.86
CA SER A 362 22.82 -19.94 -12.76
C SER A 362 23.61 -19.85 -11.44
N LYS A 363 23.12 -20.50 -10.37
CA LYS A 363 23.79 -20.57 -9.05
C LYS A 363 24.82 -21.68 -8.96
N ASN A 364 24.70 -22.73 -9.79
CA ASN A 364 25.70 -23.81 -9.87
C ASN A 364 26.90 -23.46 -10.73
N ASN A 365 26.86 -22.37 -11.52
CA ASN A 365 28.06 -21.73 -12.04
C ASN A 365 28.78 -21.07 -10.84
N ARG A 366 29.49 -21.92 -10.07
CA ARG A 366 30.40 -21.50 -9.01
C ARG A 366 31.35 -20.48 -9.62
N GLU A 367 31.57 -19.38 -8.89
CA GLU A 367 32.74 -18.53 -9.14
C GLU A 367 33.93 -19.45 -9.38
N VAL A 368 34.54 -19.31 -10.55
CA VAL A 368 35.76 -20.05 -10.89
C VAL A 368 36.84 -19.50 -9.97
N THR A 369 37.01 -20.16 -8.81
CA THR A 369 38.07 -19.79 -7.88
C THR A 369 39.41 -20.38 -8.39
N PRO A 370 40.56 -19.75 -8.08
CA PRO A 370 41.87 -20.30 -8.43
C PRO A 370 42.06 -21.74 -7.93
N GLU A 371 41.48 -22.09 -6.76
CA GLU A 371 41.51 -23.43 -6.21
C GLU A 371 40.74 -24.43 -7.06
N LEU A 372 39.56 -24.06 -7.57
CA LEU A 372 38.77 -24.90 -8.46
C LEU A 372 39.46 -25.15 -9.80
N ILE A 373 40.22 -24.14 -10.29
CA ILE A 373 41.04 -24.31 -11.52
C ILE A 373 42.17 -25.30 -11.25
N LEU A 374 42.85 -25.20 -10.10
CA LEU A 374 43.91 -26.11 -9.72
C LEU A 374 43.40 -27.55 -9.55
N ASP A 375 42.24 -27.76 -8.95
CA ASP A 375 41.64 -29.09 -8.77
C ASP A 375 41.17 -29.74 -10.10
N ILE A 376 40.87 -28.93 -11.12
CA ILE A 376 40.44 -29.47 -12.44
C ILE A 376 41.65 -29.71 -13.37
N VAL A 377 42.76 -29.03 -13.18
CA VAL A 377 43.93 -29.10 -14.03
C VAL A 377 45.03 -30.01 -13.45
N ALA A 378 44.95 -30.41 -12.17
CA ALA A 378 45.85 -31.39 -11.53
C ALA A 378 45.33 -32.83 -11.75
#